data_6a9a75bb8163608f46592febf692f931
#
_entry.id   6a9a75bb8163608f46592febf692f931
#
_cell.length_a   1.000
_cell.length_b   1.000
_cell.length_c   1.000
_cell.angle_alpha   90.00
_cell.angle_beta   90.00
_cell.angle_gamma   90.00
#
_symmetry.space_group_name_H-M   'P 1'
#
loop_
_entity.id
_entity.type
_entity.pdbx_description
1 polymer ?
#
loop_
_entity_poly.entity_id
_entity_poly.type
_entity_poly.pdbx_seq_one_letter_code
_entity_poly.pdbx_strand_id
1 'polypeptide(L)'
;MIIRQATEAAFQKMAIAAFEDEMVKHCLEFAPTLCKLGGEENLRIAIRHGMAEASAKGFTRRGSVQFYLDCMLLFGSGFATDPQYPQLAEVMARDDFEHEMQKAEALYDAVKRRLEDVAGTDYRYMRGCLRRLLPMLEGEVPVQKESFAMDMLRIFDELHPDKAAANGPIANEAIARRALERAREVHGFTGIRSVAVFAIVMWLSGHHCDEDPFRPWIRETLTNSSVQGTEAVGALLEKQAVAFFEAYLQELV
;
A
#
# COMPACT_ATOMS: atom_id res chain seq x y z
N MET A 1 -7.88 21.83 -39.94
CA MET A 1 -8.12 21.75 -38.49
C MET A 1 -8.31 20.31 -37.99
N ILE A 2 -9.16 19.48 -38.56
CA ILE A 2 -9.45 18.09 -38.13
C ILE A 2 -8.21 17.18 -38.20
N ILE A 3 -7.40 17.25 -39.27
CA ILE A 3 -6.19 16.42 -39.45
C ILE A 3 -5.16 16.72 -38.36
N ARG A 4 -5.00 17.99 -37.98
CA ARG A 4 -4.06 18.42 -36.94
C ARG A 4 -4.45 17.89 -35.56
N GLN A 5 -5.73 17.95 -35.22
CA GLN A 5 -6.24 17.40 -33.97
C GLN A 5 -6.08 15.87 -33.88
N ALA A 6 -6.36 15.15 -34.97
CA ALA A 6 -6.15 13.69 -35.01
C ALA A 6 -4.67 13.32 -34.85
N THR A 7 -3.76 14.09 -35.46
CA THR A 7 -2.33 13.90 -35.35
C THR A 7 -1.82 14.19 -33.94
N GLU A 8 -2.26 15.29 -33.32
CA GLU A 8 -1.93 15.65 -31.94
C GLU A 8 -2.40 14.58 -30.94
N ALA A 9 -3.65 14.07 -31.10
CA ALA A 9 -4.17 12.99 -30.27
C ALA A 9 -3.39 11.68 -30.43
N ALA A 10 -2.92 11.36 -31.65
CA ALA A 10 -2.09 10.19 -31.90
C ALA A 10 -0.72 10.31 -31.21
N PHE A 11 -0.06 11.48 -31.31
CA PHE A 11 1.20 11.74 -30.62
C PHE A 11 1.04 11.67 -29.09
N GLN A 12 -0.02 12.25 -28.56
CA GLN A 12 -0.31 12.19 -27.11
C GLN A 12 -0.50 10.74 -26.64
N LYS A 13 -1.26 9.94 -27.39
CA LYS A 13 -1.46 8.52 -27.09
C LYS A 13 -0.12 7.74 -27.10
N MET A 14 0.73 8.00 -28.08
CA MET A 14 2.06 7.38 -28.17
C MET A 14 2.95 7.81 -26.98
N ALA A 15 2.93 9.08 -26.60
CA ALA A 15 3.71 9.58 -25.47
C ALA A 15 3.25 8.96 -24.14
N ILE A 16 1.95 8.79 -23.93
CA ILE A 16 1.38 8.12 -22.75
C ILE A 16 1.81 6.63 -22.72
N ALA A 17 1.71 5.92 -23.85
CA ALA A 17 2.13 4.52 -23.92
C ALA A 17 3.62 4.35 -23.65
N ALA A 18 4.47 5.22 -24.21
CA ALA A 18 5.90 5.21 -23.95
C ALA A 18 6.24 5.49 -22.47
N PHE A 19 5.49 6.39 -21.84
CA PHE A 19 5.66 6.66 -20.41
C PHE A 19 5.18 5.47 -19.55
N GLU A 20 4.08 4.81 -19.91
CA GLU A 20 3.62 3.59 -19.25
C GLU A 20 4.70 2.49 -19.31
N ASP A 21 5.32 2.27 -20.49
CA ASP A 21 6.40 1.28 -20.65
C ASP A 21 7.64 1.62 -19.82
N GLU A 22 7.96 2.91 -19.68
CA GLU A 22 9.04 3.37 -18.79
C GLU A 22 8.68 3.11 -17.32
N MET A 23 7.45 3.39 -16.91
CA MET A 23 7.01 3.15 -15.53
C MET A 23 6.95 1.65 -15.19
N VAL A 24 6.63 0.77 -16.13
CA VAL A 24 6.72 -0.69 -15.90
C VAL A 24 8.15 -1.08 -15.51
N LYS A 25 9.14 -0.62 -16.24
CA LYS A 25 10.56 -0.90 -15.91
C LYS A 25 10.95 -0.31 -14.55
N HIS A 26 10.60 0.96 -14.34
CA HIS A 26 10.89 1.67 -13.09
C HIS A 26 10.29 0.94 -11.89
N CYS A 27 9.00 0.58 -11.92
CA CYS A 27 8.34 -0.11 -10.82
C CYS A 27 8.95 -1.50 -10.54
N LEU A 28 9.33 -2.25 -11.59
CA LEU A 28 10.00 -3.54 -11.46
C LEU A 28 11.41 -3.43 -10.84
N GLU A 29 12.10 -2.31 -11.05
CA GLU A 29 13.40 -2.01 -10.42
C GLU A 29 13.23 -1.47 -8.99
N PHE A 30 12.22 -0.63 -8.77
CA PHE A 30 11.98 0.04 -7.49
C PHE A 30 11.38 -0.89 -6.41
N ALA A 31 10.43 -1.75 -6.78
CA ALA A 31 9.74 -2.67 -5.87
C ALA A 31 9.51 -4.04 -6.54
N PRO A 32 10.59 -4.81 -6.80
CA PRO A 32 10.55 -6.01 -7.62
C PRO A 32 9.62 -7.10 -7.08
N THR A 33 9.61 -7.40 -5.79
CA THR A 33 8.71 -8.41 -5.20
C THR A 33 7.25 -8.01 -5.39
N LEU A 34 6.90 -6.76 -5.07
CA LEU A 34 5.53 -6.28 -5.19
C LEU A 34 5.03 -6.33 -6.65
N CYS A 35 5.86 -5.89 -7.59
CA CYS A 35 5.47 -5.76 -8.98
C CYS A 35 5.47 -7.10 -9.75
N LYS A 36 6.35 -8.04 -9.42
CA LYS A 36 6.43 -9.36 -10.06
C LYS A 36 5.28 -10.27 -9.69
N LEU A 37 4.82 -10.24 -8.43
CA LEU A 37 3.75 -11.12 -7.96
C LEU A 37 2.39 -10.86 -8.64
N GLY A 38 2.12 -9.62 -9.02
CA GLY A 38 0.88 -9.26 -9.74
C GLY A 38 0.91 -9.54 -11.24
N GLY A 39 2.10 -9.75 -11.81
CA GLY A 39 2.30 -9.87 -13.25
C GLY A 39 2.21 -8.52 -13.99
N GLU A 40 2.76 -8.48 -15.22
CA GLU A 40 2.91 -7.23 -15.98
C GLU A 40 1.56 -6.57 -16.32
N GLU A 41 0.52 -7.34 -16.63
CA GLU A 41 -0.80 -6.78 -16.98
C GLU A 41 -1.43 -6.04 -15.81
N ASN A 42 -1.41 -6.63 -14.60
CA ASN A 42 -1.90 -5.97 -13.40
C ASN A 42 -1.04 -4.74 -13.03
N LEU A 43 0.27 -4.81 -13.25
CA LEU A 43 1.16 -3.66 -13.05
C LEU A 43 0.81 -2.50 -13.99
N ARG A 44 0.51 -2.77 -15.26
CA ARG A 44 0.07 -1.75 -16.23
C ARG A 44 -1.26 -1.12 -15.82
N ILE A 45 -2.21 -1.92 -15.32
CA ILE A 45 -3.48 -1.42 -14.77
C ILE A 45 -3.21 -0.50 -13.57
N ALA A 46 -2.33 -0.89 -12.66
CA ALA A 46 -1.96 -0.10 -11.48
C ALA A 46 -1.27 1.22 -11.87
N ILE A 47 -0.37 1.20 -12.84
CA ILE A 47 0.31 2.40 -13.36
C ILE A 47 -0.71 3.37 -13.98
N ARG A 48 -1.61 2.89 -14.84
CA ARG A 48 -2.66 3.75 -15.44
C ARG A 48 -3.57 4.35 -14.39
N HIS A 49 -3.95 3.58 -13.38
CA HIS A 49 -4.72 4.08 -12.24
C HIS A 49 -3.95 5.17 -11.49
N GLY A 50 -2.69 4.93 -11.15
CA GLY A 50 -1.84 5.88 -10.45
C GLY A 50 -1.56 7.15 -11.25
N MET A 51 -1.39 7.05 -12.58
CA MET A 51 -1.28 8.22 -13.46
C MET A 51 -2.55 9.09 -13.45
N ALA A 52 -3.73 8.46 -13.43
CA ALA A 52 -5.01 9.17 -13.34
C ALA A 52 -5.18 9.85 -11.97
N GLU A 53 -4.85 9.16 -10.88
CA GLU A 53 -4.87 9.70 -9.53
C GLU A 53 -3.88 10.87 -9.37
N ALA A 54 -2.64 10.72 -9.84
CA ALA A 54 -1.63 11.77 -9.84
C ALA A 54 -2.15 13.02 -10.56
N SER A 55 -2.73 12.84 -11.74
CA SER A 55 -3.32 13.93 -12.52
C SER A 55 -4.46 14.62 -11.76
N ALA A 56 -5.34 13.87 -11.11
CA ALA A 56 -6.43 14.40 -10.29
C ALA A 56 -5.92 15.21 -9.07
N LYS A 57 -4.68 14.93 -8.62
CA LYS A 57 -4.00 15.63 -7.53
C LYS A 57 -3.09 16.78 -8.01
N GLY A 58 -3.09 17.07 -9.31
CA GLY A 58 -2.35 18.18 -9.93
C GLY A 58 -0.90 17.84 -10.32
N PHE A 59 -0.52 16.56 -10.32
CA PHE A 59 0.76 16.08 -10.84
C PHE A 59 0.62 15.69 -12.31
N THR A 60 1.25 16.45 -13.21
CA THR A 60 1.11 16.28 -14.67
C THR A 60 2.44 16.07 -15.38
N ARG A 61 3.55 16.43 -14.75
CA ARG A 61 4.90 16.24 -15.30
C ARG A 61 5.40 14.83 -15.02
N ARG A 62 6.19 14.29 -15.94
CA ARG A 62 6.70 12.91 -15.86
C ARG A 62 7.35 12.58 -14.50
N GLY A 63 8.24 13.44 -14.00
CA GLY A 63 8.93 13.22 -12.73
C GLY A 63 8.01 13.24 -11.50
N SER A 64 7.05 14.16 -11.44
CA SER A 64 6.10 14.23 -10.33
C SER A 64 5.07 13.10 -10.37
N VAL A 65 4.65 12.64 -11.57
CA VAL A 65 3.81 11.46 -11.73
C VAL A 65 4.55 10.19 -11.33
N GLN A 66 5.81 10.02 -11.76
CA GLN A 66 6.65 8.90 -11.32
C GLN A 66 6.77 8.87 -9.80
N PHE A 67 7.11 10.01 -9.18
CA PHE A 67 7.22 10.11 -7.72
C PHE A 67 5.90 9.80 -7.00
N TYR A 68 4.75 10.18 -7.57
CA TYR A 68 3.45 9.80 -7.03
C TYR A 68 3.24 8.27 -7.07
N LEU A 69 3.64 7.61 -8.16
CA LEU A 69 3.63 6.15 -8.26
C LEU A 69 4.54 5.50 -7.22
N ASP A 70 5.73 6.06 -6.97
CA ASP A 70 6.64 5.58 -5.92
C ASP A 70 5.99 5.67 -4.53
N CYS A 71 5.26 6.75 -4.25
CA CYS A 71 4.48 6.87 -3.01
C CYS A 71 3.39 5.79 -2.90
N MET A 72 2.70 5.46 -3.99
CA MET A 72 1.72 4.36 -4.00
C MET A 72 2.36 3.00 -3.77
N LEU A 73 3.54 2.75 -4.31
CA LEU A 73 4.31 1.52 -4.06
C LEU A 73 4.76 1.41 -2.60
N LEU A 74 5.25 2.50 -2.03
CA LEU A 74 5.78 2.55 -0.66
C LEU A 74 4.67 2.45 0.41
N PHE A 75 3.58 3.19 0.25
CA PHE A 75 2.60 3.43 1.30
C PHE A 75 1.20 2.86 1.00
N GLY A 76 1.01 2.33 -0.21
CA GLY A 76 -0.30 1.92 -0.72
C GLY A 76 -0.98 3.00 -1.55
N SER A 77 -1.87 2.58 -2.45
CA SER A 77 -2.56 3.50 -3.38
C SER A 77 -3.40 4.57 -2.68
N GLY A 78 -3.87 4.29 -1.46
CA GLY A 78 -4.63 5.24 -0.64
C GLY A 78 -3.80 6.17 0.24
N PHE A 79 -2.48 6.28 0.07
CA PHE A 79 -1.58 7.00 0.98
C PHE A 79 -2.00 8.44 1.29
N ALA A 80 -2.63 9.11 0.33
CA ALA A 80 -3.06 10.50 0.47
C ALA A 80 -4.20 10.71 1.50
N THR A 81 -4.84 9.64 1.96
CA THR A 81 -5.94 9.67 2.93
C THR A 81 -5.75 8.65 4.07
N ASP A 82 -4.61 7.96 4.09
CA ASP A 82 -4.32 6.97 5.12
C ASP A 82 -4.01 7.66 6.46
N PRO A 83 -4.74 7.33 7.54
CA PRO A 83 -4.50 7.90 8.85
C PRO A 83 -3.11 7.63 9.41
N GLN A 84 -2.40 6.65 8.87
CA GLN A 84 -1.01 6.37 9.22
C GLN A 84 -0.03 7.45 8.73
N TYR A 85 -0.44 8.27 7.74
CA TYR A 85 0.43 9.23 7.06
C TYR A 85 -0.17 10.64 7.06
N PRO A 86 -0.51 11.22 8.23
CA PRO A 86 -1.19 12.52 8.29
C PRO A 86 -0.38 13.65 7.63
N GLN A 87 0.95 13.59 7.68
CA GLN A 87 1.82 14.58 7.04
C GLN A 87 1.75 14.54 5.51
N LEU A 88 1.61 13.32 4.92
CA LEU A 88 1.42 13.18 3.49
C LEU A 88 0.03 13.66 3.08
N ALA A 89 -0.99 13.27 3.86
CA ALA A 89 -2.37 13.70 3.64
C ALA A 89 -2.51 15.24 3.71
N GLU A 90 -1.84 15.89 4.66
CA GLU A 90 -1.80 17.35 4.79
C GLU A 90 -1.23 18.00 3.53
N VAL A 91 -0.06 17.55 3.04
CA VAL A 91 0.54 18.07 1.80
C VAL A 91 -0.40 17.85 0.61
N MET A 92 -1.01 16.67 0.52
CA MET A 92 -1.91 16.33 -0.59
C MET A 92 -3.21 17.14 -0.60
N ALA A 93 -3.67 17.58 0.57
CA ALA A 93 -4.89 18.39 0.73
C ALA A 93 -4.68 19.88 0.49
N ARG A 94 -3.45 20.37 0.45
CA ARG A 94 -3.14 21.78 0.26
C ARG A 94 -3.32 22.21 -1.20
N ASP A 95 -3.93 23.38 -1.39
CA ASP A 95 -4.19 24.02 -2.69
C ASP A 95 -3.41 25.35 -2.88
N ASP A 96 -2.53 25.69 -1.92
CA ASP A 96 -1.79 26.96 -1.87
C ASP A 96 -0.40 26.90 -2.54
N PHE A 97 -0.09 25.83 -3.23
CA PHE A 97 1.15 25.71 -4.01
C PHE A 97 1.06 26.50 -5.31
N GLU A 98 2.06 27.33 -5.61
CA GLU A 98 2.11 28.13 -6.85
C GLU A 98 2.23 27.24 -8.10
N HIS A 99 2.89 26.10 -7.97
CA HIS A 99 3.06 25.12 -9.06
C HIS A 99 3.33 23.71 -8.52
N GLU A 100 3.12 22.72 -9.38
CA GLU A 100 3.19 21.29 -9.02
C GLU A 100 4.56 20.87 -8.43
N MET A 101 5.66 21.53 -8.81
CA MET A 101 7.00 21.21 -8.30
C MET A 101 7.14 21.53 -6.81
N GLN A 102 6.57 22.66 -6.33
CA GLN A 102 6.55 22.97 -4.90
C GLN A 102 5.77 21.91 -4.11
N LYS A 103 4.63 21.46 -4.66
CA LYS A 103 3.85 20.37 -4.06
C LYS A 103 4.66 19.05 -4.02
N ALA A 104 5.36 18.73 -5.11
CA ALA A 104 6.19 17.53 -5.21
C ALA A 104 7.36 17.58 -4.21
N GLU A 105 8.03 18.72 -4.05
CA GLU A 105 9.10 18.93 -3.07
C GLU A 105 8.59 18.79 -1.63
N ALA A 106 7.46 19.40 -1.30
CA ALA A 106 6.85 19.27 0.03
C ALA A 106 6.47 17.82 0.34
N LEU A 107 5.92 17.10 -0.66
CA LEU A 107 5.60 15.68 -0.53
C LEU A 107 6.88 14.84 -0.38
N TYR A 108 7.93 15.13 -1.14
CA TYR A 108 9.22 14.45 -1.03
C TYR A 108 9.83 14.59 0.37
N ASP A 109 9.82 15.78 0.94
CA ASP A 109 10.32 16.03 2.29
C ASP A 109 9.50 15.27 3.35
N ALA A 110 8.18 15.19 3.19
CA ALA A 110 7.33 14.44 4.09
C ALA A 110 7.58 12.91 3.97
N VAL A 111 7.71 12.40 2.75
CA VAL A 111 8.05 11.00 2.46
C VAL A 111 9.42 10.64 3.04
N LYS A 112 10.44 11.47 2.81
CA LYS A 112 11.79 11.24 3.32
C LYS A 112 11.80 11.10 4.83
N ARG A 113 11.21 12.06 5.55
CA ARG A 113 11.08 12.00 7.02
C ARG A 113 10.38 10.71 7.47
N ARG A 114 9.27 10.37 6.81
CA ARG A 114 8.52 9.16 7.13
C ARG A 114 9.35 7.88 6.95
N LEU A 115 10.13 7.79 5.87
CA LEU A 115 10.98 6.63 5.62
C LEU A 115 12.13 6.53 6.62
N GLU A 116 12.73 7.65 7.02
CA GLU A 116 13.74 7.68 8.08
C GLU A 116 13.19 7.11 9.40
N ASP A 117 11.95 7.47 9.76
CA ASP A 117 11.29 7.01 10.99
C ASP A 117 10.92 5.51 10.94
N VAL A 118 10.50 4.98 9.78
CA VAL A 118 9.90 3.63 9.72
C VAL A 118 10.74 2.57 9.03
N ALA A 119 11.62 2.93 8.10
CA ALA A 119 12.47 1.95 7.42
C ALA A 119 13.79 1.71 8.18
N GLY A 120 14.35 2.76 8.75
CA GLY A 120 15.68 2.78 9.32
C GLY A 120 16.78 2.63 8.26
N THR A 121 18.04 2.76 8.66
CA THR A 121 19.16 2.55 7.74
C THR A 121 19.12 1.13 7.17
N ASP A 122 19.28 1.00 5.85
CA ASP A 122 19.27 -0.27 5.12
C ASP A 122 18.02 -1.14 5.44
N TYR A 123 16.88 -0.51 5.61
CA TYR A 123 15.59 -1.16 5.93
C TYR A 123 15.61 -2.02 7.21
N ARG A 124 16.50 -1.74 8.15
CA ARG A 124 16.69 -2.57 9.36
C ARG A 124 15.41 -2.74 10.19
N TYR A 125 14.57 -1.70 10.28
CA TYR A 125 13.31 -1.76 11.04
C TYR A 125 12.28 -2.64 10.33
N MET A 126 12.18 -2.52 9.00
CA MET A 126 11.29 -3.36 8.20
C MET A 126 11.73 -4.83 8.25
N ARG A 127 13.04 -5.12 8.10
CA ARG A 127 13.55 -6.50 8.27
C ARG A 127 13.24 -7.05 9.66
N GLY A 128 13.40 -6.23 10.71
CA GLY A 128 13.04 -6.60 12.07
C GLY A 128 11.56 -6.93 12.24
N CYS A 129 10.70 -6.11 11.63
CA CYS A 129 9.26 -6.34 11.59
C CYS A 129 8.92 -7.69 10.93
N LEU A 130 9.41 -7.94 9.72
CA LEU A 130 9.11 -9.17 8.99
C LEU A 130 9.61 -10.43 9.72
N ARG A 131 10.78 -10.37 10.37
CA ARG A 131 11.30 -11.48 11.18
C ARG A 131 10.46 -11.78 12.43
N ARG A 132 9.70 -10.82 12.96
CA ARG A 132 8.74 -11.02 14.04
C ARG A 132 7.38 -11.46 13.53
N LEU A 133 6.96 -10.92 12.38
CA LEU A 133 5.68 -11.20 11.76
C LEU A 133 5.55 -12.68 11.31
N LEU A 134 6.54 -13.19 10.59
CA LEU A 134 6.45 -14.53 9.99
C LEU A 134 6.19 -15.63 11.04
N PRO A 135 6.95 -15.73 12.15
CA PRO A 135 6.65 -16.70 13.19
C PRO A 135 5.29 -16.47 13.89
N MET A 136 4.82 -15.21 13.99
CA MET A 136 3.51 -14.89 14.56
C MET A 136 2.39 -15.42 13.65
N LEU A 137 2.50 -15.28 12.34
CA LEU A 137 1.52 -15.81 11.39
C LEU A 137 1.54 -17.33 11.33
N GLU A 138 2.68 -17.97 11.45
CA GLU A 138 2.81 -19.44 11.51
C GLU A 138 2.32 -20.02 12.85
N GLY A 139 2.41 -19.25 13.92
CA GLY A 139 2.04 -19.64 15.27
C GLY A 139 0.66 -19.14 15.69
N GLU A 140 0.60 -18.43 16.80
CA GLU A 140 -0.61 -17.85 17.37
C GLU A 140 -0.57 -16.32 17.26
N VAL A 141 -1.64 -15.72 16.71
CA VAL A 141 -1.86 -14.29 16.77
C VAL A 141 -2.61 -14.00 18.08
N PRO A 142 -1.98 -13.33 19.08
CA PRO A 142 -2.52 -13.21 20.42
C PRO A 142 -3.61 -12.12 20.50
N VAL A 143 -4.81 -12.42 19.98
CA VAL A 143 -5.94 -11.51 19.87
C VAL A 143 -7.22 -12.13 20.40
N GLN A 144 -8.02 -11.33 21.12
CA GLN A 144 -9.33 -11.72 21.62
C GLN A 144 -10.40 -10.78 21.07
N LYS A 145 -11.64 -11.28 20.96
CA LYS A 145 -12.76 -10.53 20.37
C LYS A 145 -13.11 -9.28 21.18
N GLU A 146 -13.10 -9.43 22.51
CA GLU A 146 -13.50 -8.40 23.46
C GLU A 146 -12.48 -7.26 23.59
N SER A 147 -11.20 -7.57 23.33
CA SER A 147 -10.07 -6.63 23.46
C SER A 147 -9.40 -6.33 22.12
N PHE A 148 -10.04 -6.63 20.98
CA PHE A 148 -9.45 -6.60 19.65
C PHE A 148 -8.60 -5.35 19.38
N ALA A 149 -9.15 -4.15 19.60
CA ALA A 149 -8.43 -2.91 19.32
C ALA A 149 -7.15 -2.77 20.18
N MET A 150 -7.25 -3.11 21.47
CA MET A 150 -6.09 -3.06 22.39
C MET A 150 -5.03 -4.10 22.02
N ASP A 151 -5.47 -5.31 21.68
CA ASP A 151 -4.56 -6.37 21.25
C ASP A 151 -3.85 -6.03 19.95
N MET A 152 -4.57 -5.43 18.98
CA MET A 152 -3.95 -4.96 17.73
C MET A 152 -2.92 -3.86 17.96
N LEU A 153 -3.17 -2.90 18.86
CA LEU A 153 -2.19 -1.87 19.21
C LEU A 153 -0.91 -2.50 19.79
N ARG A 154 -1.06 -3.48 20.68
CA ARG A 154 0.08 -4.23 21.23
C ARG A 154 0.83 -5.02 20.15
N ILE A 155 0.12 -5.70 19.25
CA ILE A 155 0.70 -6.43 18.12
C ILE A 155 1.46 -5.48 17.19
N PHE A 156 0.92 -4.32 16.87
CA PHE A 156 1.59 -3.33 16.04
C PHE A 156 2.90 -2.82 16.67
N ASP A 157 2.86 -2.55 17.98
CA ASP A 157 4.06 -2.15 18.72
C ASP A 157 5.11 -3.27 18.78
N GLU A 158 4.69 -4.51 19.02
CA GLU A 158 5.58 -5.68 19.02
C GLU A 158 6.20 -5.93 17.64
N LEU A 159 5.40 -5.83 16.57
CA LEU A 159 5.87 -6.08 15.20
C LEU A 159 6.81 -4.98 14.72
N HIS A 160 6.50 -3.72 14.95
CA HIS A 160 7.28 -2.61 14.42
C HIS A 160 7.15 -1.37 15.32
N PRO A 161 7.89 -1.32 16.44
CA PRO A 161 7.77 -0.24 17.43
C PRO A 161 8.01 1.15 16.84
N ASP A 162 8.99 1.30 15.93
CA ASP A 162 9.29 2.58 15.30
C ASP A 162 8.09 3.08 14.45
N LYS A 163 7.45 2.20 13.67
CA LYS A 163 6.24 2.54 12.90
C LYS A 163 5.06 2.83 13.82
N ALA A 164 4.86 2.01 14.85
CA ALA A 164 3.78 2.19 15.81
C ALA A 164 3.90 3.55 16.54
N ALA A 165 5.12 3.91 16.94
CA ALA A 165 5.42 5.20 17.56
C ALA A 165 5.23 6.37 16.58
N ALA A 166 5.74 6.25 15.35
CA ALA A 166 5.63 7.28 14.32
C ALA A 166 4.17 7.52 13.85
N ASN A 167 3.32 6.50 13.87
CA ASN A 167 1.88 6.63 13.62
C ASN A 167 1.17 7.32 14.79
N GLY A 168 1.58 6.98 16.01
CA GLY A 168 0.88 7.35 17.23
C GLY A 168 -0.39 6.50 17.49
N PRO A 169 -0.93 6.55 18.71
CA PRO A 169 -2.02 5.68 19.15
C PRO A 169 -3.33 5.91 18.36
N ILE A 170 -3.64 7.15 18.02
CA ILE A 170 -4.88 7.52 17.30
C ILE A 170 -4.90 6.89 15.90
N ALA A 171 -3.81 6.99 15.14
CA ALA A 171 -3.74 6.45 13.80
C ALA A 171 -3.70 4.91 13.81
N ASN A 172 -2.98 4.30 14.74
CA ASN A 172 -2.96 2.84 14.90
C ASN A 172 -4.36 2.30 15.28
N GLU A 173 -5.07 2.97 16.19
CA GLU A 173 -6.45 2.61 16.53
C GLU A 173 -7.40 2.78 15.34
N ALA A 174 -7.27 3.86 14.57
CA ALA A 174 -8.08 4.10 13.38
C ALA A 174 -7.91 2.97 12.35
N ILE A 175 -6.68 2.50 12.11
CA ILE A 175 -6.42 1.37 11.21
C ILE A 175 -7.00 0.07 11.78
N ALA A 176 -6.82 -0.22 13.07
CA ALA A 176 -7.37 -1.43 13.68
C ALA A 176 -8.91 -1.47 13.59
N ARG A 177 -9.59 -0.35 13.84
CA ARG A 177 -11.05 -0.23 13.70
C ARG A 177 -11.50 -0.38 12.26
N ARG A 178 -10.85 0.30 11.32
CA ARG A 178 -11.14 0.19 9.89
C ARG A 178 -10.98 -1.24 9.39
N ALA A 179 -9.91 -1.92 9.81
CA ALA A 179 -9.68 -3.30 9.43
C ALA A 179 -10.76 -4.23 9.98
N LEU A 180 -11.18 -4.05 11.23
CA LEU A 180 -12.29 -4.80 11.83
C LEU A 180 -13.60 -4.60 11.06
N GLU A 181 -13.94 -3.35 10.74
CA GLU A 181 -15.15 -2.98 9.97
C GLU A 181 -15.11 -3.64 8.58
N ARG A 182 -14.04 -3.42 7.80
CA ARG A 182 -13.93 -3.99 6.45
C ARG A 182 -13.88 -5.51 6.46
N ALA A 183 -13.14 -6.12 7.39
CA ALA A 183 -13.08 -7.57 7.53
C ALA A 183 -14.45 -8.20 7.76
N ARG A 184 -15.31 -7.56 8.54
CA ARG A 184 -16.66 -8.06 8.89
C ARG A 184 -17.71 -7.67 7.86
N GLU A 185 -17.78 -6.40 7.49
CA GLU A 185 -18.87 -5.87 6.68
C GLU A 185 -18.66 -6.10 5.18
N VAL A 186 -17.39 -6.06 4.71
CA VAL A 186 -17.05 -6.23 3.29
C VAL A 186 -16.69 -7.68 3.00
N HIS A 187 -15.83 -8.28 3.83
CA HIS A 187 -15.27 -9.62 3.56
C HIS A 187 -15.97 -10.74 4.35
N GLY A 188 -16.87 -10.40 5.30
CA GLY A 188 -17.69 -11.37 6.02
C GLY A 188 -16.91 -12.28 7.00
N PHE A 189 -15.70 -11.89 7.41
CA PHE A 189 -14.89 -12.68 8.35
C PHE A 189 -15.56 -12.71 9.73
N THR A 190 -15.75 -13.92 10.28
CA THR A 190 -16.31 -14.14 11.62
C THR A 190 -15.23 -14.53 12.62
N GLY A 191 -14.17 -15.24 12.19
CA GLY A 191 -13.05 -15.65 13.01
C GLY A 191 -12.14 -14.50 13.37
N ILE A 192 -11.80 -14.39 14.65
CA ILE A 192 -10.98 -13.27 15.13
C ILE A 192 -9.56 -13.29 14.55
N ARG A 193 -9.01 -14.49 14.29
CA ARG A 193 -7.69 -14.65 13.66
C ARG A 193 -7.67 -14.07 12.24
N SER A 194 -8.67 -14.40 11.41
CA SER A 194 -8.77 -13.87 10.04
C SER A 194 -8.87 -12.35 10.03
N VAL A 195 -9.62 -11.78 10.97
CA VAL A 195 -9.74 -10.34 11.17
C VAL A 195 -8.40 -9.72 11.58
N ALA A 196 -7.66 -10.35 12.49
CA ALA A 196 -6.35 -9.85 12.95
C ALA A 196 -5.29 -9.93 11.85
N VAL A 197 -5.24 -11.00 11.09
CA VAL A 197 -4.35 -11.13 9.92
C VAL A 197 -4.64 -10.03 8.89
N PHE A 198 -5.92 -9.80 8.57
CA PHE A 198 -6.31 -8.73 7.67
C PHE A 198 -5.90 -7.34 8.22
N ALA A 199 -6.03 -7.11 9.52
CA ALA A 199 -5.60 -5.87 10.16
C ALA A 199 -4.07 -5.67 10.09
N ILE A 200 -3.28 -6.72 10.27
CA ILE A 200 -1.82 -6.67 10.10
C ILE A 200 -1.47 -6.35 8.64
N VAL A 201 -2.09 -7.04 7.68
CA VAL A 201 -1.88 -6.78 6.25
C VAL A 201 -2.23 -5.33 5.91
N MET A 202 -3.37 -4.83 6.37
CA MET A 202 -3.79 -3.45 6.16
C MET A 202 -2.82 -2.44 6.78
N TRP A 203 -2.35 -2.70 8.00
CA TRP A 203 -1.41 -1.82 8.69
C TRP A 203 -0.05 -1.76 7.99
N LEU A 204 0.42 -2.86 7.38
CA LEU A 204 1.68 -2.91 6.64
C LEU A 204 1.56 -2.40 5.20
N SER A 205 0.41 -2.60 4.56
CA SER A 205 0.22 -2.36 3.13
C SER A 205 -0.58 -1.09 2.79
N GLY A 206 -1.14 -0.42 3.81
CA GLY A 206 -1.99 0.76 3.66
C GLY A 206 -3.48 0.46 3.80
N HIS A 207 -4.25 1.48 4.18
CA HIS A 207 -5.66 1.35 4.60
C HIS A 207 -6.66 0.95 3.49
N HIS A 208 -6.25 0.97 2.22
CA HIS A 208 -7.00 0.49 1.05
C HIS A 208 -6.38 -0.77 0.42
N CYS A 209 -5.65 -1.57 1.19
CA CYS A 209 -4.86 -2.69 0.66
C CYS A 209 -5.68 -3.72 -0.11
N ASP A 210 -6.95 -3.92 0.24
CA ASP A 210 -7.90 -4.83 -0.41
C ASP A 210 -8.44 -4.32 -1.76
N GLU A 211 -8.22 -3.05 -2.08
CA GLU A 211 -8.58 -2.42 -3.36
C GLU A 211 -7.35 -1.91 -4.11
N ASP A 212 -6.14 -2.04 -3.52
CA ASP A 212 -4.91 -1.51 -4.07
C ASP A 212 -4.49 -2.24 -5.36
N PRO A 213 -4.43 -1.55 -6.49
CA PRO A 213 -4.06 -2.17 -7.76
C PRO A 213 -2.59 -2.63 -7.82
N PHE A 214 -1.70 -2.08 -6.97
CA PHE A 214 -0.32 -2.55 -6.84
C PHE A 214 -0.19 -3.80 -5.96
N ARG A 215 -1.25 -4.19 -5.24
CA ARG A 215 -1.31 -5.37 -4.37
C ARG A 215 -2.45 -6.31 -4.77
N PRO A 216 -2.54 -6.70 -6.08
CA PRO A 216 -3.67 -7.45 -6.61
C PRO A 216 -3.89 -8.77 -5.89
N TRP A 217 -2.82 -9.39 -5.35
CA TRP A 217 -2.89 -10.64 -4.61
C TRP A 217 -3.85 -10.59 -3.41
N ILE A 218 -3.99 -9.43 -2.74
CA ILE A 218 -4.92 -9.26 -1.61
C ILE A 218 -6.35 -9.36 -2.11
N ARG A 219 -6.72 -8.54 -3.10
CA ARG A 219 -8.05 -8.55 -3.69
C ARG A 219 -8.39 -9.90 -4.31
N GLU A 220 -7.49 -10.48 -5.09
CA GLU A 220 -7.68 -11.78 -5.74
C GLU A 220 -7.91 -12.89 -4.71
N THR A 221 -7.23 -12.84 -3.57
CA THR A 221 -7.44 -13.77 -2.45
C THR A 221 -8.82 -13.57 -1.83
N LEU A 222 -9.19 -12.32 -1.50
CA LEU A 222 -10.44 -11.98 -0.82
C LEU A 222 -11.68 -12.24 -1.69
N THR A 223 -11.54 -12.16 -3.02
CA THR A 223 -12.63 -12.39 -3.99
C THR A 223 -12.58 -13.76 -4.66
N ASN A 224 -11.76 -14.69 -4.16
CA ASN A 224 -11.57 -16.00 -4.78
C ASN A 224 -12.81 -16.89 -4.63
N SER A 225 -13.62 -16.96 -5.71
CA SER A 225 -14.86 -17.74 -5.74
C SER A 225 -14.67 -19.26 -5.71
N SER A 226 -13.44 -19.76 -5.91
CA SER A 226 -13.13 -21.19 -5.80
C SER A 226 -13.00 -21.66 -4.35
N VAL A 227 -12.81 -20.72 -3.41
CA VAL A 227 -12.70 -21.00 -1.96
C VAL A 227 -14.06 -20.78 -1.32
N GLN A 228 -14.61 -21.81 -0.70
CA GLN A 228 -15.92 -21.73 -0.05
C GLN A 228 -15.77 -21.43 1.45
N GLY A 229 -16.51 -20.42 1.90
CA GLY A 229 -16.55 -19.99 3.29
C GLY A 229 -15.48 -18.96 3.65
N THR A 230 -15.91 -17.98 4.44
CA THR A 230 -15.08 -16.80 4.79
C THR A 230 -13.85 -17.16 5.61
N GLU A 231 -13.94 -18.18 6.46
CA GLU A 231 -12.78 -18.65 7.24
C GLU A 231 -11.71 -19.31 6.34
N ALA A 232 -12.13 -20.03 5.30
CA ALA A 232 -11.19 -20.60 4.34
C ALA A 232 -10.51 -19.49 3.49
N VAL A 233 -11.23 -18.41 3.16
CA VAL A 233 -10.66 -17.21 2.53
C VAL A 233 -9.68 -16.53 3.48
N GLY A 234 -10.00 -16.43 4.77
CA GLY A 234 -9.10 -15.88 5.79
C GLY A 234 -7.81 -16.70 5.93
N ALA A 235 -7.90 -18.03 5.94
CA ALA A 235 -6.73 -18.92 5.96
C ALA A 235 -5.90 -18.80 4.67
N LEU A 236 -6.55 -18.61 3.51
CA LEU A 236 -5.85 -18.36 2.25
C LEU A 236 -5.12 -17.01 2.29
N LEU A 237 -5.76 -15.95 2.82
CA LEU A 237 -5.14 -14.63 2.98
C LEU A 237 -3.88 -14.73 3.84
N GLU A 238 -3.95 -15.44 4.95
CA GLU A 238 -2.80 -15.68 5.82
C GLU A 238 -1.67 -16.38 5.09
N LYS A 239 -1.96 -17.46 4.36
CA LYS A 239 -0.97 -18.19 3.56
C LYS A 239 -0.32 -17.30 2.50
N GLN A 240 -1.11 -16.48 1.79
CA GLN A 240 -0.59 -15.56 0.78
C GLN A 240 0.23 -14.43 1.42
N ALA A 241 -0.19 -13.93 2.59
CA ALA A 241 0.56 -12.93 3.33
C ALA A 241 1.94 -13.46 3.77
N VAL A 242 2.01 -14.69 4.31
CA VAL A 242 3.30 -15.34 4.64
C VAL A 242 4.19 -15.40 3.41
N ALA A 243 3.70 -15.95 2.29
CA ALA A 243 4.49 -16.09 1.07
C ALA A 243 4.98 -14.72 0.52
N PHE A 244 4.11 -13.70 0.57
CA PHE A 244 4.49 -12.34 0.16
C PHE A 244 5.57 -11.74 1.06
N PHE A 245 5.40 -11.80 2.37
CA PHE A 245 6.33 -11.20 3.32
C PHE A 245 7.66 -11.96 3.41
N GLU A 246 7.68 -13.27 3.17
CA GLU A 246 8.92 -14.05 3.00
C GLU A 246 9.70 -13.57 1.77
N ALA A 247 9.04 -13.46 0.61
CA ALA A 247 9.66 -12.98 -0.61
C ALA A 247 10.17 -11.54 -0.45
N TYR A 248 9.40 -10.69 0.23
CA TYR A 248 9.81 -9.31 0.51
C TYR A 248 11.00 -9.24 1.48
N LEU A 249 11.05 -10.09 2.50
CA LEU A 249 12.21 -10.18 3.39
C LEU A 249 13.50 -10.58 2.63
N GLN A 250 13.40 -11.48 1.65
CA GLN A 250 14.53 -11.86 0.79
C GLN A 250 15.03 -10.70 -0.09
N GLU A 251 14.12 -9.86 -0.56
CA GLU A 251 14.48 -8.66 -1.35
C GLU A 251 15.25 -7.63 -0.52
N LEU A 252 14.96 -7.54 0.78
CA LEU A 252 15.59 -6.57 1.69
C LEU A 252 16.98 -7.03 2.22
N VAL A 253 17.43 -8.25 1.94
CA VAL A 253 18.73 -8.79 2.36
C VAL A 253 19.80 -8.54 1.34
#